data_56b318e991d400948bc665d9a1267514
#
_entry.id   56b318e991d400948bc665d9a1267514
#
_cell.length_a   1.000
_cell.length_b   1.000
_cell.length_c   1.000
_cell.angle_alpha   90.00
_cell.angle_beta   90.00
_cell.angle_gamma   90.00
#
_symmetry.space_group_name_H-M   'P 1'
#
loop_
_entity.id
_entity.type
_entity.pdbx_description
1 polymer ?
#
loop_
_entity_poly.entity_id
_entity_poly.type
_entity_poly.pdbx_seq_one_letter_code
_entity_poly.pdbx_strand_id
1 'polypeptide(L)'
;MAKKIIVIGSGFGGLAAALRLKAKGYKVTLVEKHPDLGGRARVFKKDQFIYDGGPTVITAPYLFEELFLLFNKDISNYVKIVPLDLWYRFVFNDGDTFDYNGNDKSMEEQVKKFNPSDFDGYKNLVNFTEKIFNKGFTELSDKPFNNLVFMMKQIPSLLKLKSYKSVYSLVSKYISNEKLRRVFSMHPLLVGGNPFSTTSIYTLILFLEKKWGIHYSMGGTGSVVKALEKLMIEENIKIIKDAEVTEILTENKKVKGVKINNSKIINSDYVVCNSDPPNVYNNLIKSKEDYDFLFKQKMKRMDYSMGLFVYYFGSKKKY
;
A
#
# COMPACT_ATOMS: atom_id res chain seq x y z
N MET A 1 -5.46 -26.73 -21.34
CA MET A 1 -4.62 -25.54 -21.59
C MET A 1 -4.66 -24.63 -20.36
N ALA A 2 -3.54 -23.98 -20.02
CA ALA A 2 -3.51 -23.03 -18.91
C ALA A 2 -4.42 -21.81 -19.21
N LYS A 3 -5.24 -21.41 -18.24
CA LYS A 3 -6.13 -20.26 -18.39
C LYS A 3 -5.32 -18.97 -18.54
N LYS A 4 -5.81 -18.07 -19.38
CA LYS A 4 -5.19 -16.77 -19.69
C LYS A 4 -5.73 -15.70 -18.74
N ILE A 5 -4.84 -14.95 -18.12
CA ILE A 5 -5.20 -13.84 -17.22
C ILE A 5 -4.52 -12.56 -17.69
N ILE A 6 -5.29 -11.49 -17.78
CA ILE A 6 -4.75 -10.14 -17.97
C ILE A 6 -4.76 -9.41 -16.64
N VAL A 7 -3.61 -8.81 -16.29
CA VAL A 7 -3.47 -7.90 -15.16
C VAL A 7 -3.37 -6.47 -15.69
N ILE A 8 -4.27 -5.59 -15.28
CA ILE A 8 -4.32 -4.20 -15.71
C ILE A 8 -3.65 -3.33 -14.65
N GLY A 9 -2.60 -2.63 -15.05
CA GLY A 9 -1.85 -1.69 -14.21
C GLY A 9 -0.71 -2.36 -13.43
N SER A 10 0.44 -1.70 -13.44
CA SER A 10 1.72 -2.17 -12.91
C SER A 10 2.12 -1.55 -11.57
N GLY A 11 1.18 -1.03 -10.79
CA GLY A 11 1.45 -0.70 -9.38
C GLY A 11 1.83 -1.98 -8.60
N PHE A 12 2.37 -1.85 -7.39
CA PHE A 12 2.82 -3.01 -6.59
C PHE A 12 1.76 -4.11 -6.47
N GLY A 13 0.48 -3.76 -6.31
CA GLY A 13 -0.60 -4.76 -6.28
C GLY A 13 -0.74 -5.54 -7.59
N GLY A 14 -0.59 -4.88 -8.74
CA GLY A 14 -0.64 -5.53 -10.06
C GLY A 14 0.58 -6.41 -10.32
N LEU A 15 1.78 -5.93 -9.96
CA LEU A 15 3.02 -6.72 -10.04
C LEU A 15 2.94 -7.98 -9.18
N ALA A 16 2.52 -7.83 -7.91
CA ALA A 16 2.33 -8.96 -7.00
C ALA A 16 1.28 -9.96 -7.50
N ALA A 17 0.13 -9.45 -8.00
CA ALA A 17 -0.91 -10.31 -8.57
C ALA A 17 -0.39 -11.10 -9.77
N ALA A 18 0.34 -10.46 -10.69
CA ALA A 18 0.89 -11.11 -11.87
C ALA A 18 1.86 -12.26 -11.49
N LEU A 19 2.78 -12.00 -10.54
CA LEU A 19 3.73 -13.02 -10.07
C LEU A 19 3.02 -14.17 -9.36
N ARG A 20 2.10 -13.89 -8.43
CA ARG A 20 1.34 -14.94 -7.71
C ARG A 20 0.47 -15.78 -8.65
N LEU A 21 -0.13 -15.18 -9.67
CA LEU A 21 -0.92 -15.90 -10.68
C LEU A 21 -0.01 -16.77 -11.58
N LYS A 22 1.17 -16.27 -11.93
CA LYS A 22 2.14 -17.05 -12.69
C LYS A 22 2.62 -18.26 -11.89
N ALA A 23 2.96 -18.10 -10.61
CA ALA A 23 3.34 -19.19 -9.73
C ALA A 23 2.25 -20.26 -9.57
N LYS A 24 0.97 -19.87 -9.73
CA LYS A 24 -0.17 -20.82 -9.79
C LYS A 24 -0.37 -21.49 -11.15
N GLY A 25 0.52 -21.29 -12.13
CA GLY A 25 0.49 -21.94 -13.45
C GLY A 25 -0.39 -21.25 -14.49
N TYR A 26 -0.88 -20.03 -14.23
CA TYR A 26 -1.66 -19.28 -15.24
C TYR A 26 -0.75 -18.65 -16.31
N LYS A 27 -1.32 -18.45 -17.51
CA LYS A 27 -0.68 -17.64 -18.55
C LYS A 27 -1.02 -16.17 -18.34
N VAL A 28 -0.07 -15.41 -17.80
CA VAL A 28 -0.28 -14.03 -17.38
C VAL A 28 0.23 -13.04 -18.42
N THR A 29 -0.56 -11.98 -18.67
CA THR A 29 -0.15 -10.79 -19.42
C THR A 29 -0.40 -9.57 -18.56
N LEU A 30 0.63 -8.77 -18.26
CA LEU A 30 0.51 -7.47 -17.61
C LEU A 30 0.39 -6.38 -18.69
N VAL A 31 -0.57 -5.46 -18.50
CA VAL A 31 -0.80 -4.33 -19.41
C VAL A 31 -0.65 -3.03 -18.61
N GLU A 32 0.25 -2.16 -19.06
CA GLU A 32 0.54 -0.87 -18.42
C GLU A 32 0.43 0.26 -19.46
N LYS A 33 -0.25 1.35 -19.10
CA LYS A 33 -0.44 2.50 -19.98
C LYS A 33 0.78 3.38 -20.18
N HIS A 34 1.72 3.32 -19.23
CA HIS A 34 2.96 4.10 -19.27
C HIS A 34 4.13 3.28 -19.83
N PRO A 35 5.22 3.94 -20.30
CA PRO A 35 6.44 3.26 -20.72
C PRO A 35 7.18 2.58 -19.56
N ASP A 36 6.98 3.05 -18.34
CA ASP A 36 7.60 2.53 -17.12
C ASP A 36 6.58 1.86 -16.22
N LEU A 37 7.00 0.79 -15.53
CA LEU A 37 6.19 0.12 -14.52
C LEU A 37 6.24 0.86 -13.18
N GLY A 38 5.40 0.43 -12.23
CA GLY A 38 5.43 0.88 -10.84
C GLY A 38 4.20 1.67 -10.39
N GLY A 39 3.38 2.18 -11.31
CA GLY A 39 2.19 2.95 -10.97
C GLY A 39 2.54 4.19 -10.12
N ARG A 40 2.08 4.24 -8.85
CA ARG A 40 2.45 5.31 -7.90
C ARG A 40 3.89 5.22 -7.38
N ALA A 41 4.56 4.09 -7.55
CA ALA A 41 5.97 3.90 -7.23
C ALA A 41 6.90 4.06 -8.45
N ARG A 42 6.40 4.65 -9.54
CA ARG A 42 7.21 4.95 -10.73
C ARG A 42 8.25 6.02 -10.44
N VAL A 43 9.26 6.08 -11.28
CA VAL A 43 10.36 7.02 -11.18
C VAL A 43 10.25 8.06 -12.28
N PHE A 44 10.44 9.33 -11.95
CA PHE A 44 10.58 10.41 -12.92
C PHE A 44 12.05 10.68 -13.18
N LYS A 45 12.41 10.84 -14.45
CA LYS A 45 13.77 11.19 -14.88
C LYS A 45 13.73 12.50 -15.63
N LYS A 46 14.58 13.44 -15.23
CA LYS A 46 14.76 14.74 -15.91
C LYS A 46 16.20 15.22 -15.73
N ASP A 47 16.88 15.56 -16.82
CA ASP A 47 18.18 16.19 -16.80
C ASP A 47 19.21 15.48 -15.90
N GLN A 48 19.39 14.18 -16.01
CA GLN A 48 20.26 13.31 -15.17
C GLN A 48 19.76 13.10 -13.72
N PHE A 49 18.70 13.79 -13.28
CA PHE A 49 18.10 13.56 -11.97
C PHE A 49 17.08 12.43 -12.02
N ILE A 50 16.98 11.70 -10.90
CA ILE A 50 16.04 10.60 -10.71
C ILE A 50 15.22 10.91 -9.46
N TYR A 51 13.89 10.91 -9.61
CA TYR A 51 12.96 11.22 -8.54
C TYR A 51 11.98 10.06 -8.34
N ASP A 52 11.91 9.51 -7.13
CA ASP A 52 10.88 8.55 -6.76
C ASP A 52 9.52 9.24 -6.67
N GLY A 53 8.52 8.71 -7.39
CA GLY A 53 7.20 9.35 -7.52
C GLY A 53 6.25 9.11 -6.36
N GLY A 54 6.63 8.30 -5.37
CA GLY A 54 5.74 7.87 -4.31
C GLY A 54 6.45 7.42 -3.04
N PRO A 55 6.11 6.23 -2.52
CA PRO A 55 6.65 5.74 -1.26
C PRO A 55 8.17 5.62 -1.32
N THR A 56 8.84 6.05 -0.26
CA THR A 56 10.31 5.98 -0.12
C THR A 56 10.75 4.99 0.93
N VAL A 57 9.85 4.55 1.80
CA VAL A 57 10.13 3.61 2.90
C VAL A 57 9.40 2.30 2.72
N ILE A 58 9.99 1.22 3.23
CA ILE A 58 9.45 -0.13 3.20
C ILE A 58 9.27 -0.60 4.64
N THR A 59 8.04 -0.89 5.05
CA THR A 59 7.69 -1.29 6.42
C THR A 59 7.51 -2.80 6.59
N ALA A 60 7.39 -3.55 5.50
CA ALA A 60 7.19 -5.00 5.51
C ALA A 60 7.96 -5.65 4.35
N PRO A 61 9.31 -5.68 4.39
CA PRO A 61 10.14 -6.14 3.28
C PRO A 61 9.85 -7.59 2.89
N TYR A 62 9.50 -8.45 3.85
CA TYR A 62 9.18 -9.86 3.60
C TYR A 62 8.05 -10.05 2.58
N LEU A 63 7.12 -9.09 2.42
CA LEU A 63 6.07 -9.15 1.41
C LEU A 63 6.61 -9.10 -0.02
N PHE A 64 7.76 -8.44 -0.21
CA PHE A 64 8.49 -8.50 -1.49
C PHE A 64 9.30 -9.80 -1.59
N GLU A 65 9.98 -10.21 -0.52
CA GLU A 65 10.75 -11.45 -0.46
C GLU A 65 9.89 -12.66 -0.84
N GLU A 66 8.66 -12.76 -0.32
CA GLU A 66 7.71 -13.81 -0.67
C GLU A 66 7.48 -13.94 -2.18
N LEU A 67 7.48 -12.84 -2.94
CA LEU A 67 7.26 -12.87 -4.40
C LEU A 67 8.41 -13.55 -5.14
N PHE A 68 9.64 -13.40 -4.65
CA PHE A 68 10.82 -14.06 -5.20
C PHE A 68 10.88 -15.53 -4.77
N LEU A 69 10.53 -15.81 -3.52
CA LEU A 69 10.46 -17.18 -2.98
C LEU A 69 9.46 -18.06 -3.72
N LEU A 70 8.38 -17.51 -4.31
CA LEU A 70 7.46 -18.25 -5.18
C LEU A 70 8.17 -18.95 -6.35
N PHE A 71 9.35 -18.47 -6.73
CA PHE A 71 10.15 -18.98 -7.85
C PHE A 71 11.52 -19.49 -7.39
N ASN A 72 11.69 -19.78 -6.09
CA ASN A 72 12.95 -20.22 -5.47
C ASN A 72 14.11 -19.24 -5.72
N LYS A 73 13.82 -17.94 -5.69
CA LYS A 73 14.80 -16.87 -5.89
C LYS A 73 14.96 -16.03 -4.63
N ASP A 74 16.16 -15.47 -4.43
CA ASP A 74 16.46 -14.57 -3.33
C ASP A 74 16.42 -13.13 -3.85
N ILE A 75 15.60 -12.28 -3.21
CA ILE A 75 15.46 -10.86 -3.54
C ILE A 75 16.77 -10.11 -3.44
N SER A 76 17.71 -10.52 -2.58
CA SER A 76 19.02 -9.87 -2.39
C SER A 76 19.87 -9.86 -3.66
N ASN A 77 19.64 -10.80 -4.59
CA ASN A 77 20.29 -10.85 -5.90
C ASN A 77 19.71 -9.83 -6.91
N TYR A 78 18.63 -9.14 -6.55
CA TYR A 78 17.92 -8.21 -7.43
C TYR A 78 17.94 -6.78 -6.90
N VAL A 79 17.79 -6.61 -5.60
CA VAL A 79 17.74 -5.29 -4.94
C VAL A 79 18.26 -5.39 -3.51
N LYS A 80 19.01 -4.38 -3.06
CA LYS A 80 19.49 -4.27 -1.69
C LYS A 80 18.51 -3.44 -0.87
N ILE A 81 17.86 -4.05 0.12
CA ILE A 81 16.99 -3.40 1.10
C ILE A 81 17.76 -3.31 2.42
N VAL A 82 17.84 -2.13 3.01
CA VAL A 82 18.60 -1.87 4.24
C VAL A 82 17.67 -1.34 5.33
N PRO A 83 17.83 -1.75 6.60
CA PRO A 83 17.09 -1.15 7.71
C PRO A 83 17.55 0.28 7.96
N LEU A 84 16.66 1.11 8.47
CA LEU A 84 16.93 2.48 8.91
C LEU A 84 17.00 2.53 10.44
N ASP A 85 18.00 3.21 10.99
CA ASP A 85 18.14 3.42 12.43
C ASP A 85 17.19 4.53 12.90
N LEU A 86 17.10 5.62 12.14
CA LEU A 86 16.13 6.69 12.36
C LEU A 86 15.03 6.57 11.30
N TRP A 87 13.78 6.38 11.76
CA TRP A 87 12.64 6.23 10.87
C TRP A 87 12.04 7.56 10.46
N TYR A 88 11.72 8.39 11.46
CA TYR A 88 11.13 9.72 11.28
C TYR A 88 11.73 10.71 12.27
N ARG A 89 11.98 11.94 11.82
CA ARG A 89 12.25 13.07 12.70
C ARG A 89 11.10 14.05 12.62
N PHE A 90 10.44 14.27 13.74
CA PHE A 90 9.43 15.31 13.88
C PHE A 90 10.12 16.58 14.37
N VAL A 91 9.87 17.69 13.70
CA VAL A 91 10.35 19.02 14.07
C VAL A 91 9.14 19.88 14.37
N PHE A 92 9.06 20.42 15.58
CA PHE A 92 7.97 21.28 16.01
C PHE A 92 8.33 22.75 15.82
N ASN A 93 7.29 23.62 15.75
CA ASN A 93 7.47 25.05 15.48
C ASN A 93 8.33 25.79 16.52
N ASP A 94 8.40 25.28 17.74
CA ASP A 94 9.23 25.81 18.83
C ASP A 94 10.66 25.26 18.85
N GLY A 95 11.04 24.48 17.82
CA GLY A 95 12.36 23.89 17.67
C GLY A 95 12.55 22.54 18.36
N ASP A 96 11.58 22.06 19.10
CA ASP A 96 11.64 20.70 19.67
C ASP A 96 11.69 19.66 18.57
N THR A 97 12.43 18.58 18.84
CA THR A 97 12.53 17.43 17.92
C THR A 97 12.21 16.13 18.63
N PHE A 98 11.53 15.24 17.93
CA PHE A 98 11.28 13.87 18.36
C PHE A 98 11.80 12.90 17.28
N ASP A 99 12.76 12.05 17.67
CA ASP A 99 13.32 11.02 16.81
C ASP A 99 12.59 9.70 17.06
N TYR A 100 11.86 9.24 16.05
CA TYR A 100 11.08 8.01 16.09
C TYR A 100 11.87 6.87 15.46
N ASN A 101 12.03 5.78 16.21
CA ASN A 101 12.74 4.57 15.78
C ASN A 101 12.18 3.31 16.46
N GLY A 102 12.81 2.15 16.22
CA GLY A 102 12.37 0.87 16.78
C GLY A 102 13.04 0.49 18.11
N ASN A 103 14.01 1.26 18.59
CA ASN A 103 14.75 0.95 19.79
C ASN A 103 13.98 1.37 21.05
N ASP A 104 13.66 0.41 21.92
CA ASP A 104 12.82 0.67 23.11
C ASP A 104 13.44 1.68 24.06
N LYS A 105 14.77 1.65 24.28
CA LYS A 105 15.46 2.59 25.16
C LYS A 105 15.45 4.01 24.58
N SER A 106 15.72 4.14 23.29
CA SER A 106 15.66 5.44 22.61
C SER A 106 14.24 6.01 22.64
N MET A 107 13.22 5.18 22.39
CA MET A 107 11.82 5.61 22.46
C MET A 107 11.41 6.03 23.88
N GLU A 108 11.90 5.34 24.92
CA GLU A 108 11.71 5.75 26.31
C GLU A 108 12.29 7.14 26.56
N GLU A 109 13.54 7.37 26.16
CA GLU A 109 14.22 8.66 26.31
C GLU A 109 13.45 9.77 25.58
N GLN A 110 13.05 9.51 24.31
CA GLN A 110 12.30 10.47 23.51
C GLN A 110 10.92 10.80 24.13
N VAL A 111 10.16 9.82 24.59
CA VAL A 111 8.85 10.06 25.21
C VAL A 111 9.01 10.83 26.51
N LYS A 112 9.95 10.41 27.38
CA LYS A 112 10.20 11.06 28.68
C LYS A 112 10.71 12.49 28.54
N LYS A 113 11.43 12.82 27.48
CA LYS A 113 11.87 14.19 27.15
C LYS A 113 10.67 15.15 27.04
N PHE A 114 9.54 14.69 26.49
CA PHE A 114 8.34 15.51 26.32
C PHE A 114 7.40 15.43 27.52
N ASN A 115 7.20 14.23 28.06
CA ASN A 115 6.40 14.00 29.25
C ASN A 115 6.72 12.64 29.90
N PRO A 116 7.43 12.60 31.05
CA PRO A 116 7.76 11.35 31.73
C PRO A 116 6.54 10.47 32.05
N SER A 117 5.41 11.09 32.41
CA SER A 117 4.18 10.35 32.76
C SER A 117 3.51 9.65 31.58
N ASP A 118 3.82 10.04 30.34
CA ASP A 118 3.27 9.40 29.13
C ASP A 118 4.01 8.10 28.74
N PHE A 119 5.11 7.74 29.39
CA PHE A 119 5.85 6.54 28.99
C PHE A 119 5.05 5.25 29.23
N ASP A 120 4.37 5.13 30.36
CA ASP A 120 3.49 3.98 30.61
C ASP A 120 2.29 3.98 29.65
N GLY A 121 1.77 5.16 29.33
CA GLY A 121 0.76 5.34 28.30
C GLY A 121 1.25 4.85 26.92
N TYR A 122 2.47 5.19 26.53
CA TYR A 122 3.08 4.71 25.28
C TYR A 122 3.19 3.18 25.25
N LYS A 123 3.69 2.54 26.30
CA LYS A 123 3.76 1.06 26.38
C LYS A 123 2.37 0.43 26.22
N ASN A 124 1.37 0.98 26.90
CA ASN A 124 -0.01 0.50 26.81
C ASN A 124 -0.61 0.72 25.42
N LEU A 125 -0.28 1.83 24.75
CA LEU A 125 -0.67 2.09 23.37
C LEU A 125 -0.06 1.05 22.43
N VAL A 126 1.25 0.78 22.51
CA VAL A 126 1.94 -0.24 21.71
C VAL A 126 1.30 -1.60 21.91
N ASN A 127 1.09 -2.04 23.15
CA ASN A 127 0.44 -3.32 23.46
C ASN A 127 -1.01 -3.41 22.92
N PHE A 128 -1.71 -2.27 22.89
CA PHE A 128 -3.05 -2.25 22.29
C PHE A 128 -3.01 -2.31 20.76
N THR A 129 -2.05 -1.63 20.14
CA THR A 129 -1.87 -1.67 18.69
C THR A 129 -1.41 -3.04 18.20
N GLU A 130 -0.69 -3.81 19.01
CA GLU A 130 -0.39 -5.22 18.72
C GLU A 130 -1.66 -6.07 18.55
N LYS A 131 -2.64 -5.88 19.44
CA LYS A 131 -3.93 -6.59 19.31
C LYS A 131 -4.68 -6.22 18.04
N ILE A 132 -4.62 -4.93 17.66
CA ILE A 132 -5.21 -4.47 16.39
C ILE A 132 -4.45 -5.06 15.20
N PHE A 133 -3.11 -5.10 15.28
CA PHE A 133 -2.25 -5.67 14.25
C PHE A 133 -2.55 -7.18 14.04
N ASN A 134 -2.62 -7.95 15.11
CA ASN A 134 -2.92 -9.38 15.03
C ASN A 134 -4.28 -9.65 14.40
N LYS A 135 -5.30 -8.84 14.69
CA LYS A 135 -6.61 -8.97 14.05
C LYS A 135 -6.62 -8.42 12.63
N GLY A 136 -6.17 -7.17 12.44
CA GLY A 136 -6.31 -6.46 11.16
C GLY A 136 -5.32 -6.95 10.10
N PHE A 137 -4.08 -7.19 10.49
CA PHE A 137 -3.02 -7.58 9.56
C PHE A 137 -2.83 -9.10 9.50
N THR A 138 -2.63 -9.77 10.64
CA THR A 138 -2.30 -11.20 10.63
C THR A 138 -3.50 -12.07 10.25
N GLU A 139 -4.70 -11.74 10.76
CA GLU A 139 -5.90 -12.58 10.55
C GLU A 139 -6.70 -12.17 9.31
N LEU A 140 -6.81 -10.87 9.02
CA LEU A 140 -7.78 -10.35 8.04
C LEU A 140 -7.18 -9.81 6.75
N SER A 141 -5.87 -9.59 6.64
CA SER A 141 -5.27 -8.92 5.46
C SER A 141 -5.42 -9.69 4.15
N ASP A 142 -5.51 -11.02 4.22
CA ASP A 142 -5.67 -11.91 3.07
C ASP A 142 -7.12 -12.37 2.84
N LYS A 143 -8.08 -11.90 3.65
CA LYS A 143 -9.49 -12.30 3.56
C LYS A 143 -10.29 -11.35 2.68
N PRO A 144 -11.09 -11.87 1.74
CA PRO A 144 -11.97 -11.03 0.95
C PRO A 144 -13.18 -10.58 1.79
N PHE A 145 -13.45 -9.26 1.80
CA PHE A 145 -14.62 -8.66 2.47
C PHE A 145 -15.84 -8.59 1.54
N ASN A 146 -16.11 -9.66 0.79
CA ASN A 146 -17.21 -9.72 -0.17
C ASN A 146 -18.44 -10.47 0.34
N ASN A 147 -18.40 -11.00 1.58
CA ASN A 147 -19.49 -11.76 2.21
C ASN A 147 -20.00 -11.03 3.44
N LEU A 148 -21.30 -10.66 3.42
CA LEU A 148 -21.94 -9.93 4.52
C LEU A 148 -21.87 -10.69 5.85
N VAL A 149 -22.09 -12.02 5.82
CA VAL A 149 -22.04 -12.87 7.04
C VAL A 149 -20.62 -12.85 7.63
N PHE A 150 -19.59 -12.94 6.78
CA PHE A 150 -18.21 -12.82 7.22
C PHE A 150 -17.95 -11.46 7.87
N MET A 151 -18.42 -10.36 7.25
CA MET A 151 -18.27 -9.00 7.80
C MET A 151 -18.96 -8.87 9.16
N MET A 152 -20.19 -9.35 9.29
CA MET A 152 -20.95 -9.31 10.55
C MET A 152 -20.21 -10.07 11.67
N LYS A 153 -19.60 -11.21 11.39
CA LYS A 153 -18.79 -11.97 12.35
C LYS A 153 -17.58 -11.19 12.90
N GLN A 154 -17.10 -10.17 12.17
CA GLN A 154 -15.96 -9.35 12.63
C GLN A 154 -16.39 -8.24 13.59
N ILE A 155 -17.69 -7.85 13.61
CA ILE A 155 -18.19 -6.71 14.41
C ILE A 155 -17.79 -6.80 15.89
N PRO A 156 -17.97 -7.92 16.62
CA PRO A 156 -17.61 -7.99 18.03
C PRO A 156 -16.11 -7.70 18.28
N SER A 157 -15.23 -8.24 17.43
CA SER A 157 -13.78 -8.00 17.50
C SER A 157 -13.46 -6.55 17.23
N LEU A 158 -14.06 -5.94 16.20
CA LEU A 158 -13.86 -4.54 15.83
C LEU A 158 -14.33 -3.58 16.93
N LEU A 159 -15.45 -3.88 17.59
CA LEU A 159 -15.93 -3.10 18.73
C LEU A 159 -14.99 -3.21 19.93
N LYS A 160 -14.51 -4.43 20.27
CA LYS A 160 -13.51 -4.66 21.33
C LYS A 160 -12.22 -3.89 21.07
N LEU A 161 -11.80 -3.80 19.81
CA LEU A 161 -10.61 -3.07 19.36
C LEU A 161 -10.89 -1.57 19.16
N LYS A 162 -12.09 -1.10 19.50
CA LYS A 162 -12.49 0.34 19.44
C LYS A 162 -12.36 0.95 18.04
N SER A 163 -12.55 0.14 16.99
CA SER A 163 -12.40 0.57 15.58
C SER A 163 -13.35 1.69 15.15
N TYR A 164 -14.40 1.96 15.95
CA TYR A 164 -15.30 3.10 15.79
C TYR A 164 -14.71 4.45 16.17
N LYS A 165 -13.54 4.46 16.84
CA LYS A 165 -12.83 5.69 17.18
C LYS A 165 -11.92 6.13 16.05
N SER A 166 -11.55 7.41 16.03
CA SER A 166 -10.46 7.88 15.19
C SER A 166 -9.10 7.52 15.80
N VAL A 167 -8.05 7.51 14.95
CA VAL A 167 -6.66 7.28 15.40
C VAL A 167 -6.29 8.27 16.50
N TYR A 168 -6.51 9.57 16.27
CA TYR A 168 -6.20 10.60 17.26
C TYR A 168 -6.95 10.40 18.57
N SER A 169 -8.25 10.07 18.51
CA SER A 169 -9.06 9.80 19.70
C SER A 169 -8.59 8.57 20.47
N LEU A 170 -8.08 7.53 19.78
CA LEU A 170 -7.49 6.38 20.45
C LEU A 170 -6.17 6.74 21.13
N VAL A 171 -5.26 7.40 20.43
CA VAL A 171 -3.94 7.82 20.95
C VAL A 171 -4.12 8.72 22.16
N SER A 172 -5.06 9.68 22.12
CA SER A 172 -5.33 10.60 23.23
C SER A 172 -5.82 9.94 24.51
N LYS A 173 -6.22 8.67 24.48
CA LYS A 173 -6.53 7.89 25.68
C LYS A 173 -5.30 7.46 26.47
N TYR A 174 -4.19 7.33 25.79
CA TYR A 174 -2.94 6.81 26.36
C TYR A 174 -1.90 7.89 26.57
N ILE A 175 -1.94 8.95 25.77
CA ILE A 175 -0.94 10.02 25.70
C ILE A 175 -1.59 11.34 26.09
N SER A 176 -1.02 12.05 27.03
CA SER A 176 -1.50 13.35 27.50
C SER A 176 -0.84 14.54 26.81
N ASN A 177 0.44 14.44 26.45
CA ASN A 177 1.20 15.49 25.78
C ASN A 177 0.76 15.65 24.33
N GLU A 178 0.44 16.88 23.91
CA GLU A 178 -0.10 17.18 22.58
C GLU A 178 0.90 16.86 21.46
N LYS A 179 2.19 17.14 21.64
CA LYS A 179 3.22 16.84 20.62
C LYS A 179 3.36 15.33 20.42
N LEU A 180 3.35 14.56 21.50
CA LEU A 180 3.38 13.09 21.42
C LEU A 180 2.11 12.51 20.78
N ARG A 181 0.93 13.12 21.03
CA ARG A 181 -0.29 12.73 20.31
C ARG A 181 -0.14 12.88 18.80
N ARG A 182 0.44 13.98 18.34
CA ARG A 182 0.72 14.22 16.91
C ARG A 182 1.66 13.18 16.36
N VAL A 183 2.76 12.88 17.07
CA VAL A 183 3.73 11.84 16.67
C VAL A 183 3.03 10.49 16.47
N PHE A 184 2.33 9.99 17.48
CA PHE A 184 1.74 8.65 17.46
C PHE A 184 0.44 8.56 16.64
N SER A 185 -0.09 9.69 16.15
CA SER A 185 -1.28 9.73 15.29
C SER A 185 -0.96 9.90 13.81
N MET A 186 0.31 9.97 13.40
CA MET A 186 0.68 10.33 12.03
C MET A 186 0.42 9.22 10.99
N HIS A 187 0.36 7.96 11.43
CA HIS A 187 0.33 6.78 10.54
C HIS A 187 -0.78 6.79 9.47
N PRO A 188 -2.01 7.31 9.71
CA PRO A 188 -3.01 7.45 8.65
C PRO A 188 -2.54 8.25 7.44
N LEU A 189 -1.61 9.19 7.60
CA LEU A 189 -1.06 9.98 6.50
C LEU A 189 -0.35 9.11 5.45
N LEU A 190 0.24 7.98 5.87
CA LEU A 190 0.91 7.02 4.99
C LEU A 190 -0.06 6.37 3.98
N VAL A 191 -1.35 6.36 4.30
CA VAL A 191 -2.42 5.80 3.45
C VAL A 191 -3.40 6.88 2.97
N GLY A 192 -3.04 8.17 3.08
CA GLY A 192 -3.87 9.28 2.65
C GLY A 192 -5.07 9.56 3.56
N GLY A 193 -5.01 9.14 4.82
CA GLY A 193 -6.06 9.33 5.82
C GLY A 193 -5.80 10.51 6.75
N ASN A 194 -6.88 11.14 7.22
CA ASN A 194 -6.85 12.16 8.26
C ASN A 194 -6.92 11.49 9.64
N PRO A 195 -5.96 11.69 10.57
CA PRO A 195 -5.96 11.05 11.89
C PRO A 195 -7.19 11.34 12.75
N PHE A 196 -7.88 12.45 12.49
CA PHE A 196 -9.10 12.83 13.24
C PHE A 196 -10.37 12.11 12.77
N SER A 197 -10.40 11.57 11.55
CA SER A 197 -11.54 10.86 10.97
C SER A 197 -11.26 9.41 10.60
N THR A 198 -9.98 9.05 10.35
CA THR A 198 -9.60 7.68 10.01
C THR A 198 -9.77 6.75 11.20
N THR A 199 -10.39 5.59 10.97
CA THR A 199 -10.61 4.56 12.01
C THR A 199 -9.31 4.16 12.72
N SER A 200 -9.41 3.93 14.03
CA SER A 200 -8.28 3.54 14.88
C SER A 200 -7.61 2.22 14.50
N ILE A 201 -8.21 1.42 13.62
CA ILE A 201 -7.56 0.23 13.06
C ILE A 201 -6.21 0.56 12.44
N TYR A 202 -6.07 1.73 11.80
CA TYR A 202 -4.80 2.14 11.20
C TYR A 202 -3.65 2.38 12.20
N THR A 203 -3.92 2.39 13.51
CA THR A 203 -2.86 2.37 14.52
C THR A 203 -2.07 1.05 14.52
N LEU A 204 -2.57 0.01 13.84
CA LEU A 204 -1.81 -1.22 13.61
C LEU A 204 -0.43 -0.96 12.97
N ILE A 205 -0.30 0.12 12.19
CA ILE A 205 0.95 0.48 11.53
C ILE A 205 2.05 0.78 12.55
N LEU A 206 1.71 1.39 13.70
CA LEU A 206 2.66 1.63 14.78
C LEU A 206 3.31 0.32 15.26
N PHE A 207 2.53 -0.75 15.46
CA PHE A 207 3.08 -2.05 15.84
C PHE A 207 3.77 -2.75 14.68
N LEU A 208 3.27 -2.59 13.45
CA LEU A 208 3.88 -3.14 12.24
C LEU A 208 5.32 -2.61 12.07
N GLU A 209 5.51 -1.30 12.21
CA GLU A 209 6.83 -0.67 12.15
C GLU A 209 7.73 -1.16 13.30
N LYS A 210 7.20 -1.24 14.52
CA LYS A 210 7.95 -1.78 15.66
C LYS A 210 8.40 -3.23 15.44
N LYS A 211 7.56 -4.04 14.81
CA LYS A 211 7.81 -5.48 14.59
C LYS A 211 8.87 -5.74 13.53
N TRP A 212 8.83 -5.02 12.42
CA TRP A 212 9.70 -5.28 11.26
C TRP A 212 10.70 -4.16 10.97
N GLY A 213 10.54 -3.01 11.60
CA GLY A 213 11.34 -1.84 11.30
C GLY A 213 10.93 -1.15 9.99
N ILE A 214 11.61 -0.05 9.71
CA ILE A 214 11.51 0.66 8.46
C ILE A 214 12.80 0.48 7.67
N HIS A 215 12.66 0.22 6.38
CA HIS A 215 13.76 -0.07 5.48
C HIS A 215 13.76 0.91 4.30
N TYR A 216 14.91 1.01 3.67
CA TYR A 216 15.11 1.75 2.43
C TYR A 216 15.67 0.83 1.34
N SER A 217 15.15 0.98 0.14
CA SER A 217 15.70 0.29 -1.03
C SER A 217 16.84 1.11 -1.61
N MET A 218 18.04 0.54 -1.67
CA MET A 218 19.20 1.22 -2.28
C MET A 218 18.93 1.48 -3.76
N GLY A 219 19.08 2.76 -4.15
CA GLY A 219 18.70 3.23 -5.48
C GLY A 219 17.23 3.67 -5.61
N GLY A 220 16.54 3.84 -4.47
CA GLY A 220 15.14 4.31 -4.40
C GLY A 220 14.12 3.20 -4.64
N THR A 221 12.84 3.55 -4.49
CA THR A 221 11.72 2.59 -4.66
C THR A 221 11.65 2.04 -6.09
N GLY A 222 12.10 2.82 -7.07
CA GLY A 222 12.20 2.36 -8.46
C GLY A 222 13.09 1.14 -8.64
N SER A 223 14.06 0.88 -7.75
CA SER A 223 14.89 -0.33 -7.82
C SER A 223 14.10 -1.59 -7.47
N VAL A 224 13.14 -1.51 -6.55
CA VAL A 224 12.21 -2.62 -6.24
C VAL A 224 11.33 -2.91 -7.45
N VAL A 225 10.79 -1.87 -8.11
CA VAL A 225 9.99 -2.05 -9.33
C VAL A 225 10.79 -2.75 -10.42
N LYS A 226 12.05 -2.33 -10.65
CA LYS A 226 12.95 -2.99 -11.62
C LYS A 226 13.25 -4.44 -11.25
N ALA A 227 13.45 -4.73 -9.97
CA ALA A 227 13.67 -6.08 -9.48
C ALA A 227 12.48 -7.00 -9.77
N LEU A 228 11.25 -6.52 -9.51
CA LEU A 228 10.03 -7.24 -9.83
C LEU A 228 9.81 -7.40 -11.35
N GLU A 229 10.11 -6.37 -12.15
CA GLU A 229 10.06 -6.44 -13.61
C GLU A 229 11.03 -7.49 -14.14
N LYS A 230 12.27 -7.51 -13.66
CA LYS A 230 13.27 -8.51 -14.03
C LYS A 230 12.79 -9.92 -13.69
N LEU A 231 12.28 -10.14 -12.48
CA LEU A 231 11.69 -11.42 -12.08
C LEU A 231 10.54 -11.85 -13.02
N MET A 232 9.65 -10.94 -13.38
CA MET A 232 8.53 -11.22 -14.29
C MET A 232 9.01 -11.64 -15.69
N ILE A 233 10.06 -10.99 -16.20
CA ILE A 233 10.66 -11.33 -17.50
C ILE A 233 11.27 -12.74 -17.45
N GLU A 234 12.05 -13.03 -16.41
CA GLU A 234 12.68 -14.35 -16.21
C GLU A 234 11.63 -15.46 -16.09
N GLU A 235 10.49 -15.16 -15.48
CA GLU A 235 9.37 -16.10 -15.34
C GLU A 235 8.44 -16.11 -16.58
N ASN A 236 8.81 -15.50 -17.70
CA ASN A 236 8.03 -15.47 -18.94
C ASN A 236 6.61 -14.91 -18.76
N ILE A 237 6.45 -13.85 -17.94
CA ILE A 237 5.24 -13.06 -17.90
C ILE A 237 5.29 -12.05 -19.05
N LYS A 238 4.26 -12.04 -19.89
CA LYS A 238 4.18 -11.06 -20.97
C LYS A 238 3.86 -9.67 -20.42
N ILE A 239 4.72 -8.69 -20.68
CA ILE A 239 4.53 -7.29 -20.30
C ILE A 239 4.24 -6.47 -21.56
N ILE A 240 3.17 -5.69 -21.56
CA ILE A 240 2.79 -4.78 -22.64
C ILE A 240 2.75 -3.37 -22.03
N LYS A 241 3.70 -2.54 -22.40
CA LYS A 241 3.81 -1.13 -22.01
C LYS A 241 3.22 -0.21 -23.07
N ASP A 242 3.05 1.07 -22.77
CA ASP A 242 2.43 2.07 -23.65
C ASP A 242 1.07 1.63 -24.19
N ALA A 243 0.31 0.93 -23.34
CA ALA A 243 -0.92 0.25 -23.70
C ALA A 243 -2.02 0.55 -22.68
N GLU A 244 -2.85 1.54 -23.00
CA GLU A 244 -3.98 1.91 -22.16
C GLU A 244 -5.14 0.94 -22.37
N VAL A 245 -5.58 0.25 -21.33
CA VAL A 245 -6.83 -0.51 -21.37
C VAL A 245 -7.99 0.47 -21.31
N THR A 246 -8.75 0.54 -22.40
CA THR A 246 -9.88 1.46 -22.55
C THR A 246 -11.23 0.80 -22.30
N GLU A 247 -11.26 -0.53 -22.26
CA GLU A 247 -12.47 -1.30 -21.98
C GLU A 247 -12.15 -2.71 -21.49
N ILE A 248 -12.91 -3.19 -20.51
CA ILE A 248 -12.98 -4.60 -20.13
C ILE A 248 -14.20 -5.19 -20.84
N LEU A 249 -13.94 -6.11 -21.77
CA LEU A 249 -14.96 -6.73 -22.59
C LEU A 249 -15.69 -7.81 -21.81
N THR A 250 -17.00 -7.72 -21.77
CA THR A 250 -17.89 -8.64 -21.05
C THR A 250 -19.00 -9.15 -21.98
N GLU A 251 -19.43 -10.36 -21.76
CA GLU A 251 -20.58 -10.98 -22.43
C GLU A 251 -21.28 -11.88 -21.42
N ASN A 252 -22.59 -11.73 -21.25
CA ASN A 252 -23.38 -12.49 -20.28
C ASN A 252 -22.76 -12.47 -18.86
N LYS A 253 -22.35 -11.29 -18.39
CA LYS A 253 -21.66 -11.07 -17.09
C LYS A 253 -20.34 -11.82 -16.92
N LYS A 254 -19.72 -12.29 -17.99
CA LYS A 254 -18.43 -12.96 -17.99
C LYS A 254 -17.42 -12.16 -18.78
N VAL A 255 -16.20 -12.03 -18.24
CA VAL A 255 -15.09 -11.39 -18.93
C VAL A 255 -14.68 -12.20 -20.15
N LYS A 256 -14.39 -11.51 -21.26
CA LYS A 256 -13.87 -12.07 -22.51
C LYS A 256 -12.47 -11.58 -22.86
N GLY A 257 -12.07 -10.44 -22.29
CA GLY A 257 -10.78 -9.84 -22.56
C GLY A 257 -10.76 -8.33 -22.27
N VAL A 258 -9.82 -7.66 -22.90
CA VAL A 258 -9.68 -6.20 -22.80
C VAL A 258 -9.45 -5.59 -24.18
N LYS A 259 -9.85 -4.31 -24.32
CA LYS A 259 -9.54 -3.47 -25.47
C LYS A 259 -8.43 -2.48 -25.08
N ILE A 260 -7.40 -2.42 -25.91
CA ILE A 260 -6.22 -1.56 -25.69
C ILE A 260 -6.20 -0.44 -26.73
N ASN A 261 -5.91 0.78 -26.33
CA ASN A 261 -5.76 1.95 -27.18
C ASN A 261 -6.92 2.11 -28.18
N ASN A 262 -8.15 1.83 -27.73
CA ASN A 262 -9.40 1.87 -28.50
C ASN A 262 -9.46 0.97 -29.76
N SER A 263 -8.46 0.14 -30.02
CA SER A 263 -8.38 -0.63 -31.26
C SER A 263 -8.11 -2.13 -31.06
N LYS A 264 -7.08 -2.48 -30.30
CA LYS A 264 -6.60 -3.86 -30.18
C LYS A 264 -7.33 -4.63 -29.08
N ILE A 265 -7.86 -5.81 -29.44
CA ILE A 265 -8.49 -6.72 -28.47
C ILE A 265 -7.51 -7.82 -28.07
N ILE A 266 -7.44 -8.09 -26.76
CA ILE A 266 -6.73 -9.25 -26.23
C ILE A 266 -7.72 -10.08 -25.42
N ASN A 267 -7.93 -11.33 -25.86
CA ASN A 267 -8.85 -12.25 -25.20
C ASN A 267 -8.20 -12.88 -23.96
N SER A 268 -8.99 -13.03 -22.90
CA SER A 268 -8.58 -13.69 -21.65
C SER A 268 -9.76 -14.34 -20.94
N ASP A 269 -9.47 -15.34 -20.10
CA ASP A 269 -10.47 -16.01 -19.28
C ASP A 269 -10.82 -15.19 -18.03
N TYR A 270 -9.84 -14.41 -17.51
CA TYR A 270 -9.99 -13.56 -16.34
C TYR A 270 -9.25 -12.24 -16.51
N VAL A 271 -9.72 -11.22 -15.81
CA VAL A 271 -9.03 -9.92 -15.69
C VAL A 271 -8.88 -9.58 -14.22
N VAL A 272 -7.67 -9.22 -13.83
CA VAL A 272 -7.36 -8.61 -12.55
C VAL A 272 -7.03 -7.14 -12.79
N CYS A 273 -7.78 -6.23 -12.19
CA CYS A 273 -7.57 -4.80 -12.40
C CYS A 273 -7.02 -4.16 -11.12
N ASN A 274 -5.83 -3.55 -11.23
CA ASN A 274 -5.17 -2.81 -10.15
C ASN A 274 -5.41 -1.30 -10.27
N SER A 275 -6.54 -0.90 -10.85
CA SER A 275 -7.02 0.50 -10.85
C SER A 275 -8.02 0.71 -9.72
N ASP A 276 -8.23 1.97 -9.35
CA ASP A 276 -9.23 2.31 -8.34
C ASP A 276 -10.63 1.84 -8.77
N PRO A 277 -11.41 1.21 -7.86
CA PRO A 277 -12.72 0.65 -8.22
C PRO A 277 -13.66 1.61 -8.95
N PRO A 278 -13.79 2.91 -8.56
CA PRO A 278 -14.63 3.83 -9.31
C PRO A 278 -14.20 3.99 -10.78
N ASN A 279 -12.90 3.99 -11.07
CA ASN A 279 -12.42 4.04 -12.45
C ASN A 279 -12.81 2.80 -13.25
N VAL A 280 -12.69 1.61 -12.63
CA VAL A 280 -13.05 0.34 -13.27
C VAL A 280 -14.53 0.34 -13.68
N TYR A 281 -15.41 0.62 -12.70
CA TYR A 281 -16.86 0.50 -12.90
C TYR A 281 -17.49 1.67 -13.63
N ASN A 282 -16.90 2.87 -13.59
CA ASN A 282 -17.43 4.02 -14.30
C ASN A 282 -16.90 4.14 -15.73
N ASN A 283 -15.65 3.67 -15.97
CA ASN A 283 -14.94 3.98 -17.20
C ASN A 283 -14.56 2.72 -18.03
N LEU A 284 -14.17 1.61 -17.38
CA LEU A 284 -13.67 0.44 -18.08
C LEU A 284 -14.76 -0.61 -18.39
N ILE A 285 -15.76 -0.79 -17.52
CA ILE A 285 -16.89 -1.69 -17.78
C ILE A 285 -18.02 -0.85 -18.39
N LYS A 286 -18.20 -0.98 -19.71
CA LYS A 286 -19.18 -0.16 -20.46
C LYS A 286 -20.58 -0.75 -20.47
N SER A 287 -20.70 -2.08 -20.36
CA SER A 287 -22.01 -2.74 -20.34
C SER A 287 -22.78 -2.36 -19.07
N LYS A 288 -23.96 -1.81 -19.25
CA LYS A 288 -24.86 -1.39 -18.14
C LYS A 288 -25.51 -2.58 -17.42
N GLU A 289 -25.50 -3.75 -18.03
CA GLU A 289 -26.14 -4.98 -17.53
C GLU A 289 -25.22 -5.77 -16.57
N ASP A 290 -23.91 -5.44 -16.55
CA ASP A 290 -22.92 -6.26 -15.88
C ASP A 290 -22.83 -6.01 -14.36
N TYR A 291 -23.46 -4.93 -13.84
CA TYR A 291 -23.46 -4.64 -12.43
C TYR A 291 -24.72 -3.88 -11.97
N ASP A 292 -25.09 -4.10 -10.71
CA ASP A 292 -26.29 -3.56 -10.09
C ASP A 292 -26.27 -2.01 -10.02
N PHE A 293 -27.44 -1.39 -10.20
CA PHE A 293 -27.66 0.04 -10.10
C PHE A 293 -27.20 0.60 -8.73
N LEU A 294 -27.50 -0.09 -7.63
CA LEU A 294 -27.10 0.32 -6.28
C LEU A 294 -25.57 0.37 -6.13
N PHE A 295 -24.88 -0.61 -6.69
CA PHE A 295 -23.41 -0.63 -6.70
C PHE A 295 -22.84 0.55 -7.49
N LYS A 296 -23.43 0.90 -8.63
CA LYS A 296 -23.04 2.07 -9.44
C LYS A 296 -23.22 3.37 -8.67
N GLN A 297 -24.34 3.53 -7.97
CA GLN A 297 -24.57 4.69 -7.11
C GLN A 297 -23.54 4.78 -5.97
N LYS A 298 -23.20 3.64 -5.36
CA LYS A 298 -22.14 3.56 -4.35
C LYS A 298 -20.80 4.03 -4.91
N MET A 299 -20.40 3.57 -6.11
CA MET A 299 -19.13 3.98 -6.74
C MET A 299 -19.09 5.48 -7.04
N LYS A 300 -20.21 6.09 -7.42
CA LYS A 300 -20.30 7.54 -7.67
C LYS A 300 -20.19 8.38 -6.40
N ARG A 301 -20.58 7.83 -5.23
CA ARG A 301 -20.60 8.51 -3.94
C ARG A 301 -19.38 8.18 -3.06
N MET A 302 -18.40 7.46 -3.58
CA MET A 302 -17.20 7.15 -2.82
C MET A 302 -16.37 8.41 -2.61
N ASP A 303 -15.96 8.61 -1.36
CA ASP A 303 -14.98 9.62 -1.01
C ASP A 303 -13.57 9.14 -1.39
N TYR A 304 -12.77 10.07 -1.87
CA TYR A 304 -11.37 9.83 -2.18
C TYR A 304 -10.47 10.31 -1.04
N SER A 305 -9.32 9.68 -0.88
CA SER A 305 -8.27 10.19 -0.01
C SER A 305 -7.77 11.56 -0.48
N MET A 306 -7.18 12.32 0.43
CA MET A 306 -6.51 13.56 0.06
C MET A 306 -5.43 13.32 -1.00
N GLY A 307 -5.26 14.27 -1.93
CA GLY A 307 -4.15 14.30 -2.86
C GLY A 307 -2.86 14.76 -2.18
N LEU A 308 -1.72 14.33 -2.72
CA LEU A 308 -0.41 14.80 -2.31
C LEU A 308 0.24 15.52 -3.49
N PHE A 309 0.63 16.78 -3.27
CA PHE A 309 1.47 17.53 -4.21
C PHE A 309 2.94 17.37 -3.79
N VAL A 310 3.78 16.84 -4.68
CA VAL A 310 5.21 16.68 -4.42
C VAL A 310 5.99 17.62 -5.34
N TYR A 311 6.80 18.46 -4.74
CA TYR A 311 7.71 19.35 -5.45
C TYR A 311 9.14 18.85 -5.32
N TYR A 312 9.77 18.54 -6.45
CA TYR A 312 11.15 18.10 -6.51
C TYR A 312 12.08 19.26 -6.86
N PHE A 313 13.12 19.45 -6.09
CA PHE A 313 14.13 20.49 -6.35
C PHE A 313 15.52 19.98 -5.98
N GLY A 314 16.52 20.55 -6.64
CA GLY A 314 17.92 20.35 -6.32
C GLY A 314 18.48 21.55 -5.56
N SER A 315 19.43 21.30 -4.64
CA SER A 315 20.15 22.33 -3.91
C SER A 315 21.65 22.00 -3.92
N LYS A 316 22.49 23.05 -4.00
CA LYS A 316 23.95 22.91 -3.80
C LYS A 316 24.29 22.76 -2.31
N LYS A 317 23.39 23.14 -1.42
CA LYS A 317 23.55 23.01 0.03
C LYS A 317 23.29 21.56 0.45
N LYS A 318 24.21 21.00 1.23
CA LYS A 318 24.03 19.72 1.91
C LYS A 318 23.29 19.99 3.23
N TYR A 319 22.20 19.31 3.46
CA TYR A 319 21.38 19.44 4.66
C TYR A 319 21.70 18.33 5.67
#